data_8608ab7937ae4260899f21a5cbbb4603
#
_entry.id   8608ab7937ae4260899f21a5cbbb4603
#
_cell.length_a   1.000
_cell.length_b   1.000
_cell.length_c   1.000
_cell.angle_alpha   90.00
_cell.angle_beta   90.00
_cell.angle_gamma   90.00
#
_symmetry.space_group_name_H-M   'P 1'
#
loop_
_entity.id
_entity.type
_entity.pdbx_description
1 polymer ?
#
loop_
_entity_poly.entity_id
_entity_poly.type
_entity_poly.pdbx_seq_one_letter_code
_entity_poly.pdbx_strand_id
1 'polypeptide(L)'
;MKIALPKESLGEGIDPEVKETILNAAKHFEKLGATVEEVSLPHSKYGVAVYYIIASSEASSNLQRFDGIRYGFRAEDAKNLDDIYVNTRSQGFGDEVKRRIMLGTFSLSSGYYDAYYKKAGQVRSLIIQDFEKVFADYDLILGPTAPSVAFDLDSLNHDPVAMYLADLLTIPVNLAGLPGISIPAGFAQGLPVGLQLIGPKYSEETIYQAAAAFEATTDYHKQQPLIFGGDN
;
A
#
# COMPACT_ATOMS: atom_id res chain seq x y z
N MET A 1 17.61 9.73 16.70
CA MET A 1 16.66 9.58 15.56
C MET A 1 15.34 10.22 15.94
N LYS A 2 14.79 11.05 15.05
CA LYS A 2 13.45 11.63 15.20
C LYS A 2 12.46 10.87 14.32
N ILE A 3 11.37 10.40 14.90
CA ILE A 3 10.35 9.59 14.22
C ILE A 3 9.01 10.33 14.29
N ALA A 4 8.38 10.51 13.16
CA ALA A 4 7.05 11.10 13.04
C ALA A 4 5.96 10.02 13.12
N LEU A 5 4.88 10.28 13.86
CA LEU A 5 3.70 9.42 13.94
C LEU A 5 2.48 10.19 13.42
N PRO A 6 2.06 9.96 12.17
CA PRO A 6 0.90 10.66 11.63
C PRO A 6 -0.39 10.29 12.36
N LYS A 7 -1.10 11.30 12.88
CA LYS A 7 -2.38 11.08 13.56
C LYS A 7 -3.44 10.43 12.66
N GLU A 8 -3.38 10.70 11.36
CA GLU A 8 -4.29 10.11 10.37
C GLU A 8 -4.10 8.60 10.23
N SER A 9 -2.89 8.08 10.46
CA SER A 9 -2.60 6.64 10.42
C SER A 9 -3.14 5.86 11.62
N LEU A 10 -3.59 6.57 12.67
CA LEU A 10 -4.20 6.00 13.87
C LEU A 10 -5.65 6.50 14.08
N GLY A 11 -6.27 7.07 13.04
CA GLY A 11 -7.58 7.67 13.06
C GLY A 11 -8.74 6.67 12.96
N GLU A 12 -9.84 7.16 12.43
CA GLU A 12 -11.04 6.37 12.16
C GLU A 12 -10.76 5.25 11.15
N GLY A 13 -11.34 4.07 11.38
CA GLY A 13 -11.16 2.90 10.52
C GLY A 13 -9.96 2.02 10.88
N ILE A 14 -9.15 2.40 11.88
CA ILE A 14 -8.05 1.56 12.39
C ILE A 14 -8.55 0.75 13.58
N ASP A 15 -8.31 -0.55 13.56
CA ASP A 15 -8.65 -1.46 14.67
C ASP A 15 -7.99 -0.97 15.98
N PRO A 16 -8.74 -0.87 17.10
CA PRO A 16 -8.22 -0.38 18.36
C PRO A 16 -7.01 -1.17 18.89
N GLU A 17 -6.97 -2.50 18.72
CA GLU A 17 -5.85 -3.33 19.17
C GLU A 17 -4.62 -3.14 18.27
N VAL A 18 -4.83 -2.94 16.96
CA VAL A 18 -3.74 -2.56 16.04
C VAL A 18 -3.17 -1.20 16.45
N LYS A 19 -4.03 -0.21 16.70
CA LYS A 19 -3.62 1.11 17.17
C LYS A 19 -2.80 1.04 18.46
N GLU A 20 -3.27 0.26 19.45
CA GLU A 20 -2.56 0.07 20.72
C GLU A 20 -1.18 -0.56 20.50
N THR A 21 -1.10 -1.59 19.66
CA THR A 21 0.15 -2.27 19.30
C THR A 21 1.16 -1.28 18.70
N ILE A 22 0.73 -0.41 17.79
CA ILE A 22 1.59 0.59 17.17
C ILE A 22 2.04 1.67 18.18
N LEU A 23 1.15 2.12 19.07
CA LEU A 23 1.53 3.06 20.13
C LEU A 23 2.54 2.43 21.11
N ASN A 24 2.45 1.15 21.38
CA ASN A 24 3.44 0.43 22.18
C ASN A 24 4.78 0.30 21.45
N ALA A 25 4.78 0.08 20.14
CA ALA A 25 5.99 0.11 19.32
C ALA A 25 6.65 1.50 19.31
N ALA A 26 5.86 2.57 19.21
CA ALA A 26 6.36 3.95 19.32
C ALA A 26 7.07 4.20 20.67
N LYS A 27 6.44 3.80 21.80
CA LYS A 27 7.06 3.87 23.13
C LYS A 27 8.33 3.01 23.24
N HIS A 28 8.38 1.91 22.49
CA HIS A 28 9.59 1.07 22.46
C HIS A 28 10.74 1.79 21.76
N PHE A 29 10.50 2.48 20.65
CA PHE A 29 11.51 3.33 20.02
C PHE A 29 12.00 4.46 20.93
N GLU A 30 11.12 5.05 21.73
CA GLU A 30 11.53 6.06 22.74
C GLU A 30 12.47 5.47 23.79
N LYS A 31 12.23 4.23 24.25
CA LYS A 31 13.14 3.51 25.16
C LYS A 31 14.50 3.21 24.52
N LEU A 32 14.55 3.05 23.20
CA LEU A 32 15.78 2.89 22.42
C LEU A 32 16.49 4.24 22.16
N GLY A 33 15.96 5.34 22.66
CA GLY A 33 16.57 6.68 22.55
C GLY A 33 16.12 7.48 21.32
N ALA A 34 15.07 7.08 20.62
CA ALA A 34 14.44 7.90 19.61
C ALA A 34 13.49 8.93 20.25
N THR A 35 13.20 10.02 19.52
CA THR A 35 12.11 10.93 19.84
C THR A 35 10.96 10.63 18.90
N VAL A 36 9.76 10.36 19.43
CA VAL A 36 8.56 10.11 18.63
C VAL A 36 7.57 11.24 18.84
N GLU A 37 7.14 11.89 17.78
CA GLU A 37 6.24 13.04 17.84
C GLU A 37 5.07 12.88 16.87
N GLU A 38 3.88 13.33 17.31
CA GLU A 38 2.70 13.32 16.46
C GLU A 38 2.79 14.41 15.38
N VAL A 39 2.45 14.04 14.14
CA VAL A 39 2.42 14.94 12.99
C VAL A 39 1.10 14.79 12.21
N SER A 40 0.92 15.55 11.14
CA SER A 40 -0.26 15.44 10.26
C SER A 40 0.15 15.27 8.80
N LEU A 41 -0.53 14.33 8.11
CA LEU A 41 -0.50 14.13 6.67
C LEU A 41 -1.92 14.34 6.10
N PRO A 42 -2.42 15.58 6.04
CA PRO A 42 -3.84 15.88 5.85
C PRO A 42 -4.41 15.43 4.50
N HIS A 43 -3.57 15.24 3.49
CA HIS A 43 -4.01 14.78 2.17
C HIS A 43 -3.97 13.26 2.00
N SER A 44 -3.46 12.47 2.97
CA SER A 44 -3.40 11.01 2.93
C SER A 44 -4.78 10.37 2.73
N LYS A 45 -5.84 10.98 3.25
CA LYS A 45 -7.25 10.55 3.08
C LYS A 45 -7.73 10.45 1.63
N TYR A 46 -7.06 11.12 0.70
CA TYR A 46 -7.35 11.04 -0.73
C TYR A 46 -6.56 9.94 -1.44
N GLY A 47 -5.63 9.29 -0.75
CA GLY A 47 -4.69 8.34 -1.32
C GLY A 47 -5.35 7.25 -2.15
N VAL A 48 -6.34 6.55 -1.59
CA VAL A 48 -7.05 5.45 -2.27
C VAL A 48 -7.68 5.92 -3.58
N ALA A 49 -8.45 7.01 -3.57
CA ALA A 49 -9.09 7.54 -4.77
C ALA A 49 -8.07 7.96 -5.85
N VAL A 50 -7.01 8.65 -5.44
CA VAL A 50 -5.92 9.09 -6.33
C VAL A 50 -5.20 7.88 -6.94
N TYR A 51 -4.88 6.88 -6.13
CA TYR A 51 -4.22 5.66 -6.58
C TYR A 51 -5.05 4.94 -7.65
N TYR A 52 -6.33 4.68 -7.37
CA TYR A 52 -7.16 3.92 -8.32
C TYR A 52 -7.35 4.64 -9.65
N ILE A 53 -7.42 5.96 -9.67
CA ILE A 53 -7.46 6.73 -10.92
C ILE A 53 -6.13 6.61 -11.66
N ILE A 54 -5.01 6.88 -11.02
CA ILE A 54 -3.70 6.90 -11.66
C ILE A 54 -3.28 5.48 -12.07
N ALA A 55 -3.34 4.51 -11.15
CA ALA A 55 -2.91 3.13 -11.42
C ALA A 55 -3.76 2.46 -12.51
N SER A 56 -5.09 2.69 -12.52
CA SER A 56 -5.97 2.18 -13.58
C SER A 56 -5.66 2.82 -14.93
N SER A 57 -5.40 4.12 -14.96
CA SER A 57 -5.00 4.85 -16.17
C SER A 57 -3.69 4.34 -16.75
N GLU A 58 -2.69 4.16 -15.88
CA GLU A 58 -1.40 3.57 -16.26
C GLU A 58 -1.56 2.10 -16.71
N ALA A 59 -2.35 1.30 -16.02
CA ALA A 59 -2.62 -0.09 -16.39
C ALA A 59 -3.30 -0.17 -17.77
N SER A 60 -4.31 0.67 -18.03
CA SER A 60 -5.01 0.74 -19.33
C SER A 60 -4.03 1.02 -20.46
N SER A 61 -3.15 2.00 -20.28
CA SER A 61 -2.14 2.38 -21.26
C SER A 61 -1.05 1.33 -21.42
N ASN A 62 -0.49 0.81 -20.31
CA ASN A 62 0.65 -0.11 -20.35
C ASN A 62 0.26 -1.52 -20.82
N LEU A 63 -0.92 -2.00 -20.45
CA LEU A 63 -1.37 -3.36 -20.80
C LEU A 63 -1.89 -3.48 -22.25
N GLN A 64 -2.00 -2.39 -23.00
CA GLN A 64 -2.33 -2.42 -24.42
C GLN A 64 -1.32 -3.23 -25.26
N ARG A 65 -0.07 -3.33 -24.78
CA ARG A 65 1.01 -4.06 -25.46
C ARG A 65 0.83 -5.59 -25.51
N PHE A 66 -0.02 -6.14 -24.65
CA PHE A 66 -0.36 -7.57 -24.64
C PHE A 66 -1.51 -7.82 -25.61
N ASP A 67 -1.12 -8.01 -26.88
CA ASP A 67 -2.02 -8.08 -28.03
C ASP A 67 -2.13 -9.51 -28.65
N GLY A 68 -1.37 -10.48 -28.07
CA GLY A 68 -1.30 -11.84 -28.58
C GLY A 68 -0.45 -12.03 -29.84
N ILE A 69 0.29 -10.99 -30.27
CA ILE A 69 1.10 -11.02 -31.49
C ILE A 69 2.59 -11.00 -31.17
N ARG A 70 3.05 -10.02 -30.36
CA ARG A 70 4.47 -9.75 -30.14
C ARG A 70 5.08 -10.67 -29.10
N TYR A 71 4.37 -10.91 -28.00
CA TYR A 71 4.83 -11.73 -26.86
C TYR A 71 3.67 -12.01 -25.89
N GLY A 72 3.90 -12.95 -24.97
CA GLY A 72 2.94 -13.35 -23.96
C GLY A 72 1.94 -14.38 -24.47
N PHE A 73 0.85 -14.52 -23.74
CA PHE A 73 -0.23 -15.45 -24.06
C PHE A 73 -0.92 -15.05 -25.37
N ARG A 74 -1.24 -16.05 -26.22
CA ARG A 74 -2.05 -15.91 -27.42
C ARG A 74 -3.15 -16.96 -27.41
N ALA A 75 -4.39 -16.54 -27.62
CA ALA A 75 -5.52 -17.47 -27.75
C ALA A 75 -5.39 -18.32 -29.02
N GLU A 76 -5.66 -19.63 -28.90
CA GLU A 76 -5.53 -20.59 -29.99
C GLU A 76 -6.76 -20.60 -30.90
N ASP A 77 -7.91 -20.14 -30.42
CA ASP A 77 -9.22 -20.18 -31.07
C ASP A 77 -9.49 -18.97 -31.99
N ALA A 78 -8.49 -18.17 -32.31
CA ALA A 78 -8.61 -17.00 -33.16
C ALA A 78 -8.65 -17.38 -34.65
N LYS A 79 -9.65 -16.85 -35.37
CA LYS A 79 -9.85 -17.12 -36.82
C LYS A 79 -9.39 -15.95 -37.72
N ASN A 80 -9.28 -14.76 -37.12
CA ASN A 80 -8.88 -13.52 -37.80
C ASN A 80 -8.12 -12.63 -36.82
N LEU A 81 -7.68 -11.47 -37.27
CA LEU A 81 -6.89 -10.52 -36.46
C LEU A 81 -7.68 -9.98 -35.26
N ASP A 82 -8.95 -9.67 -35.44
CA ASP A 82 -9.80 -9.15 -34.37
C ASP A 82 -10.00 -10.21 -33.27
N ASP A 83 -10.21 -11.48 -33.65
CA ASP A 83 -10.30 -12.60 -32.72
C ASP A 83 -8.99 -12.75 -31.92
N ILE A 84 -7.81 -12.55 -32.54
CA ILE A 84 -6.54 -12.61 -31.83
C ILE A 84 -6.53 -11.59 -30.69
N TYR A 85 -6.88 -10.34 -30.95
CA TYR A 85 -6.93 -9.29 -29.93
C TYR A 85 -7.99 -9.59 -28.85
N VAL A 86 -9.22 -9.85 -29.28
CA VAL A 86 -10.36 -10.01 -28.36
C VAL A 86 -10.19 -11.26 -27.50
N ASN A 87 -9.93 -12.42 -28.11
CA ASN A 87 -9.84 -13.68 -27.36
C ASN A 87 -8.60 -13.72 -26.45
N THR A 88 -7.45 -13.24 -26.94
CA THR A 88 -6.23 -13.19 -26.13
C THR A 88 -6.44 -12.31 -24.87
N ARG A 89 -7.02 -11.14 -25.01
CA ARG A 89 -7.22 -10.23 -23.88
C ARG A 89 -8.33 -10.72 -22.96
N SER A 90 -9.39 -11.33 -23.51
CA SER A 90 -10.49 -11.89 -22.73
C SER A 90 -10.07 -13.10 -21.88
N GLN A 91 -9.23 -13.98 -22.43
CA GLN A 91 -8.76 -15.19 -21.75
C GLN A 91 -7.51 -14.93 -20.88
N GLY A 92 -6.61 -14.05 -21.35
CA GLY A 92 -5.32 -13.79 -20.70
C GLY A 92 -5.38 -12.84 -19.51
N PHE A 93 -6.38 -11.97 -19.41
CA PHE A 93 -6.56 -11.07 -18.27
C PHE A 93 -7.64 -11.55 -17.32
N GLY A 94 -7.31 -11.59 -16.02
CA GLY A 94 -8.30 -11.82 -14.97
C GLY A 94 -9.28 -10.64 -14.82
N ASP A 95 -10.37 -10.85 -14.09
CA ASP A 95 -11.49 -9.90 -14.02
C ASP A 95 -11.11 -8.55 -13.40
N GLU A 96 -10.26 -8.56 -12.36
CA GLU A 96 -9.77 -7.30 -11.75
C GLU A 96 -8.91 -6.49 -12.72
N VAL A 97 -8.05 -7.14 -13.50
CA VAL A 97 -7.24 -6.46 -14.53
C VAL A 97 -8.12 -5.85 -15.60
N LYS A 98 -9.15 -6.57 -16.07
CA LYS A 98 -10.14 -6.06 -17.03
C LYS A 98 -10.87 -4.83 -16.46
N ARG A 99 -11.28 -4.89 -15.18
CA ARG A 99 -11.93 -3.76 -14.48
C ARG A 99 -11.02 -2.53 -14.47
N ARG A 100 -9.76 -2.68 -14.11
CA ARG A 100 -8.78 -1.58 -14.10
C ARG A 100 -8.52 -1.00 -15.49
N ILE A 101 -8.44 -1.84 -16.52
CA ILE A 101 -8.33 -1.38 -17.92
C ILE A 101 -9.55 -0.53 -18.31
N MET A 102 -10.77 -0.96 -17.98
CA MET A 102 -11.99 -0.22 -18.28
C MET A 102 -12.06 1.12 -17.54
N LEU A 103 -11.76 1.13 -16.24
CA LEU A 103 -11.70 2.35 -15.42
C LEU A 103 -10.64 3.33 -15.94
N GLY A 104 -9.47 2.83 -16.31
CA GLY A 104 -8.40 3.64 -16.87
C GLY A 104 -8.75 4.23 -18.24
N THR A 105 -9.37 3.44 -19.11
CA THR A 105 -9.86 3.92 -20.41
C THR A 105 -10.89 5.05 -20.23
N PHE A 106 -11.80 4.92 -19.26
CA PHE A 106 -12.77 5.96 -18.94
C PHE A 106 -12.07 7.23 -18.44
N SER A 107 -11.17 7.12 -17.46
CA SER A 107 -10.50 8.29 -16.87
C SER A 107 -9.56 9.02 -17.84
N LEU A 108 -9.06 8.34 -18.87
CA LEU A 108 -8.22 8.92 -19.92
C LEU A 108 -9.02 9.46 -21.12
N SER A 109 -10.32 9.23 -21.21
CA SER A 109 -11.14 9.68 -22.31
C SER A 109 -11.28 11.22 -22.34
N SER A 110 -11.46 11.79 -23.52
CA SER A 110 -11.38 13.24 -23.76
C SER A 110 -12.32 14.09 -22.90
N GLY A 111 -13.49 13.57 -22.51
CA GLY A 111 -14.44 14.27 -21.66
C GLY A 111 -14.11 14.21 -20.16
N TYR A 112 -13.24 13.32 -19.72
CA TYR A 112 -13.00 13.02 -18.32
C TYR A 112 -11.54 13.19 -17.85
N TYR A 113 -10.60 13.31 -18.78
CA TYR A 113 -9.17 13.44 -18.50
C TYR A 113 -8.85 14.54 -17.49
N ASP A 114 -9.37 15.75 -17.70
CA ASP A 114 -9.11 16.87 -16.78
C ASP A 114 -9.75 16.69 -15.41
N ALA A 115 -10.95 16.13 -15.38
CA ALA A 115 -11.70 15.94 -14.15
C ALA A 115 -11.16 14.81 -13.27
N TYR A 116 -10.59 13.77 -13.86
CA TYR A 116 -10.09 12.59 -13.14
C TYR A 116 -8.56 12.50 -13.13
N TYR A 117 -7.93 12.18 -14.27
CA TYR A 117 -6.50 11.88 -14.31
C TYR A 117 -5.64 13.08 -13.91
N LYS A 118 -5.88 14.22 -14.51
CA LYS A 118 -5.14 15.46 -14.20
C LYS A 118 -5.39 15.90 -12.75
N LYS A 119 -6.64 15.83 -12.29
CA LYS A 119 -6.98 16.15 -10.90
C LYS A 119 -6.31 15.21 -9.90
N ALA A 120 -6.28 13.91 -10.18
CA ALA A 120 -5.56 12.94 -9.36
C ALA A 120 -4.06 13.25 -9.29
N GLY A 121 -3.43 13.63 -10.41
CA GLY A 121 -2.04 14.09 -10.45
C GLY A 121 -1.78 15.32 -9.57
N GLN A 122 -2.69 16.30 -9.57
CA GLN A 122 -2.59 17.47 -8.69
C GLN A 122 -2.69 17.09 -7.21
N VAL A 123 -3.63 16.21 -6.84
CA VAL A 123 -3.78 15.76 -5.45
C VAL A 123 -2.59 14.89 -5.03
N ARG A 124 -2.05 14.03 -5.92
CA ARG A 124 -0.79 13.31 -5.67
C ARG A 124 0.34 14.28 -5.28
N SER A 125 0.46 15.41 -5.97
CA SER A 125 1.49 16.41 -5.63
C SER A 125 1.31 16.97 -4.22
N LEU A 126 0.06 17.13 -3.72
CA LEU A 126 -0.19 17.56 -2.34
C LEU A 126 0.19 16.46 -1.32
N ILE A 127 -0.08 15.21 -1.65
CA ILE A 127 0.37 14.06 -0.81
C ILE A 127 1.90 14.04 -0.72
N ILE A 128 2.61 14.19 -1.83
CA ILE A 128 4.08 14.26 -1.85
C ILE A 128 4.59 15.40 -0.95
N GLN A 129 3.99 16.59 -1.06
CA GLN A 129 4.37 17.75 -0.25
C GLN A 129 4.14 17.55 1.25
N ASP A 130 3.12 16.79 1.66
CA ASP A 130 2.92 16.47 3.08
C ASP A 130 4.09 15.64 3.62
N PHE A 131 4.51 14.61 2.88
CA PHE A 131 5.69 13.80 3.27
C PHE A 131 6.98 14.64 3.27
N GLU A 132 7.21 15.47 2.26
CA GLU A 132 8.39 16.34 2.18
C GLU A 132 8.49 17.29 3.36
N LYS A 133 7.36 17.86 3.83
CA LYS A 133 7.31 18.72 5.01
C LYS A 133 7.68 17.95 6.29
N VAL A 134 7.18 16.73 6.45
CA VAL A 134 7.51 15.90 7.61
C VAL A 134 8.99 15.52 7.59
N PHE A 135 9.52 15.08 6.44
CA PHE A 135 10.93 14.69 6.34
C PHE A 135 11.93 15.85 6.37
N ALA A 136 11.46 17.11 6.42
CA ALA A 136 12.35 18.25 6.72
C ALA A 136 12.86 18.23 8.18
N ASP A 137 12.09 17.65 9.11
CA ASP A 137 12.38 17.66 10.54
C ASP A 137 12.54 16.26 11.16
N TYR A 138 12.12 15.20 10.46
CA TYR A 138 12.09 13.82 10.94
C TYR A 138 12.87 12.87 10.02
N ASP A 139 13.52 11.89 10.63
CA ASP A 139 14.32 10.87 9.92
C ASP A 139 13.43 9.77 9.32
N LEU A 140 12.38 9.37 10.04
CA LEU A 140 11.44 8.31 9.65
C LEU A 140 9.99 8.69 10.02
N ILE A 141 9.05 8.04 9.35
CA ILE A 141 7.64 8.00 9.73
C ILE A 141 7.31 6.58 10.18
N LEU A 142 6.53 6.45 11.26
CA LEU A 142 6.08 5.20 11.86
C LEU A 142 4.55 5.13 11.80
N GLY A 143 4.01 3.96 11.50
CA GLY A 143 2.58 3.71 11.51
C GLY A 143 2.23 2.23 11.36
N PRO A 144 0.96 1.84 11.39
CA PRO A 144 0.55 0.48 11.06
C PRO A 144 0.71 0.24 9.56
N THR A 145 1.00 -1.00 9.17
CA THR A 145 1.04 -1.39 7.75
C THR A 145 -0.37 -1.56 7.18
N ALA A 146 -1.27 -2.14 7.96
CA ALA A 146 -2.67 -2.37 7.58
C ALA A 146 -3.60 -1.87 8.70
N PRO A 147 -4.85 -1.50 8.37
CA PRO A 147 -5.81 -0.97 9.36
C PRO A 147 -6.31 -2.02 10.34
N SER A 148 -6.22 -3.29 10.01
CA SER A 148 -6.67 -4.44 10.79
C SER A 148 -5.70 -5.60 10.69
N VAL A 149 -5.90 -6.63 11.48
CA VAL A 149 -5.26 -7.93 11.30
C VAL A 149 -5.78 -8.63 10.04
N ALA A 150 -5.17 -9.78 9.68
CA ALA A 150 -5.62 -10.58 8.56
C ALA A 150 -7.12 -10.93 8.71
N PHE A 151 -7.86 -10.82 7.64
CA PHE A 151 -9.28 -11.17 7.55
C PHE A 151 -9.45 -12.65 7.20
N ASP A 152 -10.62 -13.22 7.54
CA ASP A 152 -10.95 -14.60 7.21
C ASP A 152 -10.97 -14.84 5.69
N LEU A 153 -10.60 -16.05 5.28
CA LEU A 153 -10.65 -16.46 3.87
C LEU A 153 -12.05 -16.20 3.32
N ASP A 154 -12.10 -15.63 2.12
CA ASP A 154 -13.30 -15.30 1.36
C ASP A 154 -14.24 -14.22 1.96
N SER A 155 -13.94 -13.68 3.15
CA SER A 155 -14.82 -12.70 3.81
C SER A 155 -14.99 -11.38 3.05
N LEU A 156 -13.99 -10.94 2.29
CA LEU A 156 -14.00 -9.68 1.53
C LEU A 156 -14.25 -9.85 0.02
N ASN A 157 -14.47 -11.08 -0.45
CA ASN A 157 -14.64 -11.35 -1.88
C ASN A 157 -15.82 -10.63 -2.53
N HIS A 158 -16.80 -10.22 -1.76
CA HIS A 158 -18.03 -9.56 -2.22
C HIS A 158 -18.06 -8.04 -1.99
N ASP A 159 -17.04 -7.48 -1.34
CA ASP A 159 -16.92 -6.03 -1.08
C ASP A 159 -15.58 -5.47 -1.58
N PRO A 160 -15.51 -5.02 -2.86
CA PRO A 160 -14.29 -4.42 -3.40
C PRO A 160 -13.84 -3.17 -2.65
N VAL A 161 -14.75 -2.40 -2.04
CA VAL A 161 -14.40 -1.18 -1.31
C VAL A 161 -13.69 -1.51 -0.01
N ALA A 162 -14.18 -2.50 0.75
CA ALA A 162 -13.52 -2.97 1.96
C ALA A 162 -12.12 -3.52 1.64
N MET A 163 -11.97 -4.28 0.56
CA MET A 163 -10.67 -4.77 0.08
C MET A 163 -9.71 -3.60 -0.25
N TYR A 164 -10.20 -2.55 -0.90
CA TYR A 164 -9.39 -1.38 -1.25
C TYR A 164 -8.96 -0.56 -0.02
N LEU A 165 -9.77 -0.54 1.03
CA LEU A 165 -9.43 0.14 2.28
C LEU A 165 -8.34 -0.60 3.07
N ALA A 166 -8.11 -1.90 2.83
CA ALA A 166 -6.99 -2.63 3.43
C ALA A 166 -5.62 -2.03 3.08
N ASP A 167 -5.51 -1.37 1.91
CA ASP A 167 -4.28 -0.73 1.42
C ASP A 167 -4.17 0.76 1.81
N LEU A 168 -5.09 1.28 2.61
CA LEU A 168 -5.22 2.71 2.95
C LEU A 168 -3.90 3.34 3.40
N LEU A 169 -3.08 2.59 4.15
CA LEU A 169 -1.87 3.10 4.81
C LEU A 169 -0.60 2.95 3.96
N THR A 170 -0.60 2.05 2.98
CA THR A 170 0.56 1.81 2.09
C THR A 170 0.47 2.60 0.79
N ILE A 171 -0.73 2.88 0.31
CA ILE A 171 -0.98 3.64 -0.92
C ILE A 171 -0.32 5.03 -0.92
N PRO A 172 -0.43 5.87 0.12
CA PRO A 172 0.20 7.20 0.12
C PRO A 172 1.72 7.14 -0.03
N VAL A 173 2.36 6.11 0.52
CA VAL A 173 3.82 5.88 0.42
C VAL A 173 4.21 5.60 -1.04
N ASN A 174 3.44 4.73 -1.71
CA ASN A 174 3.63 4.44 -3.14
C ASN A 174 3.40 5.67 -4.02
N LEU A 175 2.36 6.48 -3.75
CA LEU A 175 2.08 7.72 -4.47
C LEU A 175 3.20 8.74 -4.30
N ALA A 176 3.82 8.80 -3.13
CA ALA A 176 4.93 9.68 -2.83
C ALA A 176 6.28 9.15 -3.36
N GLY A 177 6.36 7.87 -3.73
CA GLY A 177 7.60 7.25 -4.24
C GLY A 177 8.68 7.13 -3.17
N LEU A 178 8.29 6.68 -1.99
CA LEU A 178 9.14 6.58 -0.80
C LEU A 178 9.47 5.12 -0.48
N PRO A 179 10.66 4.84 0.06
CA PRO A 179 11.00 3.53 0.59
C PRO A 179 10.27 3.27 1.91
N GLY A 180 9.92 2.02 2.16
CA GLY A 180 9.29 1.60 3.41
C GLY A 180 9.53 0.12 3.67
N ILE A 181 9.44 -0.27 4.94
CA ILE A 181 9.49 -1.66 5.39
C ILE A 181 8.32 -1.94 6.34
N SER A 182 7.85 -3.16 6.33
CA SER A 182 6.93 -3.67 7.35
C SER A 182 7.63 -4.74 8.17
N ILE A 183 7.60 -4.59 9.50
CA ILE A 183 8.17 -5.55 10.46
C ILE A 183 7.11 -5.96 11.48
N PRO A 184 7.20 -7.15 12.09
CA PRO A 184 6.28 -7.56 13.15
C PRO A 184 6.42 -6.66 14.39
N ALA A 185 5.30 -6.08 14.86
CA ALA A 185 5.27 -5.18 16.02
C ALA A 185 4.58 -5.78 17.24
N GLY A 186 3.92 -6.91 17.09
CA GLY A 186 3.11 -7.55 18.14
C GLY A 186 1.95 -8.30 17.54
N PHE A 187 0.94 -8.53 18.37
CA PHE A 187 -0.26 -9.29 18.00
C PHE A 187 -1.52 -8.54 18.44
N ALA A 188 -2.55 -8.64 17.63
CA ALA A 188 -3.92 -8.24 17.95
C ALA A 188 -4.83 -9.42 17.60
N GLN A 189 -5.78 -9.77 18.48
CA GLN A 189 -6.68 -10.91 18.28
C GLN A 189 -5.95 -12.25 17.99
N GLY A 190 -4.70 -12.39 18.49
CA GLY A 190 -3.86 -13.56 18.23
C GLY A 190 -3.17 -13.59 16.85
N LEU A 191 -3.36 -12.57 16.01
CA LEU A 191 -2.76 -12.44 14.68
C LEU A 191 -1.68 -11.35 14.68
N PRO A 192 -0.65 -11.46 13.80
CA PRO A 192 0.45 -10.50 13.76
C PRO A 192 0.02 -9.12 13.26
N VAL A 193 0.60 -8.09 13.85
CA VAL A 193 0.45 -6.68 13.44
C VAL A 193 1.74 -6.19 12.82
N GLY A 194 1.64 -5.62 11.61
CA GLY A 194 2.77 -5.01 10.91
C GLY A 194 2.99 -3.56 11.34
N LEU A 195 4.22 -3.24 11.73
CA LEU A 195 4.72 -1.88 11.89
C LEU A 195 5.35 -1.42 10.59
N GLN A 196 4.88 -0.32 10.02
CA GLN A 196 5.46 0.30 8.85
C GLN A 196 6.45 1.40 9.27
N LEU A 197 7.68 1.34 8.74
CA LEU A 197 8.67 2.40 8.81
C LEU A 197 8.88 2.95 7.40
N ILE A 198 8.72 4.25 7.24
CA ILE A 198 8.84 4.95 5.95
C ILE A 198 9.97 5.95 6.09
N GLY A 199 10.84 6.03 5.09
CA GLY A 199 11.94 6.99 5.06
C GLY A 199 11.87 7.94 3.86
N PRO A 200 12.67 9.01 3.85
CA PRO A 200 12.84 9.83 2.66
C PRO A 200 13.47 9.01 1.52
N LYS A 201 13.48 9.56 0.31
CA LYS A 201 14.06 8.88 -0.85
C LYS A 201 15.52 8.47 -0.58
N TYR A 202 15.87 7.23 -0.94
CA TYR A 202 17.22 6.67 -0.80
C TYR A 202 17.71 6.53 0.65
N SER A 203 16.81 6.36 1.61
CA SER A 203 17.13 6.18 3.04
C SER A 203 16.94 4.75 3.55
N GLU A 204 17.02 3.76 2.68
CA GLU A 204 16.83 2.35 3.01
C GLU A 204 17.75 1.90 4.16
N GLU A 205 19.00 2.41 4.21
CA GLU A 205 19.92 2.13 5.31
C GLU A 205 19.36 2.57 6.67
N THR A 206 18.81 3.78 6.75
CA THR A 206 18.21 4.31 8.00
C THR A 206 16.99 3.48 8.41
N ILE A 207 16.17 3.05 7.45
CA ILE A 207 15.01 2.18 7.68
C ILE A 207 15.48 0.84 8.25
N TYR A 208 16.48 0.19 7.64
CA TYR A 208 17.02 -1.08 8.12
C TYR A 208 17.67 -0.97 9.50
N GLN A 209 18.39 0.12 9.79
CA GLN A 209 18.95 0.37 11.12
C GLN A 209 17.86 0.44 12.20
N ALA A 210 16.77 1.16 11.93
CA ALA A 210 15.64 1.26 12.86
C ALA A 210 14.92 -0.09 13.03
N ALA A 211 14.66 -0.80 11.93
CA ALA A 211 14.03 -2.12 11.95
C ALA A 211 14.87 -3.13 12.72
N ALA A 212 16.17 -3.20 12.45
CA ALA A 212 17.11 -4.10 13.16
C ALA A 212 17.21 -3.78 14.65
N ALA A 213 17.22 -2.50 15.05
CA ALA A 213 17.23 -2.09 16.46
C ALA A 213 15.94 -2.55 17.19
N PHE A 214 14.79 -2.47 16.52
CA PHE A 214 13.53 -2.94 17.06
C PHE A 214 13.51 -4.48 17.21
N GLU A 215 13.90 -5.22 16.17
CA GLU A 215 13.93 -6.68 16.19
C GLU A 215 14.97 -7.25 17.16
N ALA A 216 16.11 -6.58 17.34
CA ALA A 216 17.13 -7.00 18.31
C ALA A 216 16.66 -6.94 19.78
N THR A 217 15.60 -6.18 20.06
CA THR A 217 15.05 -5.94 21.40
C THR A 217 13.63 -6.47 21.59
N THR A 218 13.11 -7.19 20.57
CA THR A 218 11.79 -7.84 20.60
C THR A 218 11.89 -9.25 20.01
N ASP A 219 10.89 -10.10 20.28
CA ASP A 219 10.85 -11.48 19.79
C ASP A 219 9.69 -11.77 18.82
N TYR A 220 9.02 -10.72 18.32
CA TYR A 220 7.85 -10.88 17.45
C TYR A 220 8.19 -11.58 16.13
N HIS A 221 9.33 -11.27 15.54
CA HIS A 221 9.83 -11.86 14.30
C HIS A 221 10.22 -13.35 14.43
N LYS A 222 10.38 -13.85 15.66
CA LYS A 222 10.72 -15.26 15.92
C LYS A 222 9.49 -16.15 16.02
N GLN A 223 8.29 -15.56 16.12
CA GLN A 223 7.04 -16.30 16.24
C GLN A 223 6.67 -16.96 14.92
N GLN A 224 6.22 -18.21 14.98
CA GLN A 224 5.79 -18.97 13.82
C GLN A 224 4.35 -19.44 13.99
N PRO A 225 3.55 -19.55 12.91
CA PRO A 225 2.23 -20.16 12.97
C PRO A 225 2.30 -21.59 13.51
N LEU A 226 1.34 -21.99 14.35
CA LEU A 226 1.29 -23.33 14.97
C LEU A 226 1.27 -24.48 13.94
N ILE A 227 0.75 -24.23 12.73
CA ILE A 227 0.73 -25.20 11.64
C ILE A 227 2.11 -25.54 11.07
N PHE A 228 3.12 -24.70 11.33
CA PHE A 228 4.51 -24.92 10.90
C PHE A 228 5.44 -25.24 12.08
N GLY A 229 4.94 -25.17 13.32
CA GLY A 229 5.59 -25.67 14.51
C GLY A 229 5.42 -27.19 14.54
N GLY A 230 6.24 -27.90 13.77
CA GLY A 230 6.32 -29.34 13.86
C GLY A 230 6.75 -29.73 15.27
N ASP A 231 6.22 -30.85 15.74
CA ASP A 231 6.53 -31.50 17.02
C ASP A 231 8.03 -31.40 17.34
N ASN A 232 8.35 -30.71 18.42
CA ASN A 232 9.56 -30.85 19.19
C ASN A 232 9.27 -31.61 20.47
#